data_9cca79f3dd0782d68db65e7e175dc94e
#
_entry.id   9cca79f3dd0782d68db65e7e175dc94e
#
_cell.length_a   1.000
_cell.length_b   1.000
_cell.length_c   1.000
_cell.angle_alpha   90.00
_cell.angle_beta   90.00
_cell.angle_gamma   90.00
#
_symmetry.space_group_name_H-M   'P 1'
#
loop_
_entity.id
_entity.type
_entity.pdbx_description
1 polymer ?
#
loop_
_entity_poly.entity_id
_entity_poly.type
_entity_poly.pdbx_seq_one_letter_code
_entity_poly.pdbx_strand_id
1 'polypeptide(L)'
;MGGIVAVCVLDENVNNKKTIYQVFRGMQLLQHRGKAVWKISSGKFEVSGYGSLPTFDTIHEKIVKQLNNPMQTTVGHLSKKKPKSKRMERINFALDGFFIDLDKLTTHPLIRNRNSEPLEQIHYIFKELLLAQKDPYKAAEFLDRHLRGNYVININKEIYVFRNSTGFKPLFLGKDENELFFMVASENYLESFFHLELKEINPGQLIRLSPKYGMDILTQLDKNRILMDPFEFIRESHVSSIFNNKSIYSIRKNIGNIQAQYLSNKNIDADMIFAEPDYTRPMALGLNIGFKNNGKKFEMVEGIIKDRYDDSDPMIDYSEQVSKNKLLSNGKTLKFIIMPVTHNNNILSVQGTIQTGGTIIETVFYLRKASVNRIDIVVSYVPTIDGRQVGLYTQQKDLIGRKYVGKISYIDDLNKKIALELGADSVFYNSPEILAKGIGVHESQLWFPEWIRFLDYK
;
A
#
# COMPACT_ATOMS: atom_id res chain seq x y z
N MET A 1 -4.06 -3.95 3.83
CA MET A 1 -3.98 -3.18 2.59
C MET A 1 -3.84 -4.13 1.43
N GLY A 2 -4.33 -3.74 0.28
CA GLY A 2 -4.35 -4.61 -0.89
C GLY A 2 -4.63 -3.86 -2.19
N GLY A 3 -4.65 -4.58 -3.30
CA GLY A 3 -5.08 -4.08 -4.59
C GLY A 3 -6.50 -4.56 -4.89
N ILE A 4 -7.33 -3.66 -5.39
CA ILE A 4 -8.71 -3.92 -5.79
C ILE A 4 -8.82 -3.76 -7.30
N VAL A 5 -9.41 -4.74 -7.96
CA VAL A 5 -9.93 -4.62 -9.32
C VAL A 5 -11.29 -5.28 -9.37
N ALA A 6 -12.31 -4.57 -9.86
CA ALA A 6 -13.60 -5.17 -10.09
C ALA A 6 -14.14 -4.76 -11.47
N VAL A 7 -14.82 -5.67 -12.14
CA VAL A 7 -15.39 -5.45 -13.47
C VAL A 7 -16.86 -5.84 -13.47
N CYS A 8 -17.71 -4.93 -13.95
CA CYS A 8 -19.13 -5.17 -14.20
C CYS A 8 -19.42 -4.97 -15.68
N VAL A 9 -19.80 -6.04 -16.37
CA VAL A 9 -20.09 -6.03 -17.81
C VAL A 9 -21.57 -5.82 -18.03
N LEU A 10 -21.91 -4.92 -18.96
CA LEU A 10 -23.27 -4.53 -19.29
C LEU A 10 -23.88 -5.41 -20.39
N ASP A 11 -23.05 -6.06 -21.22
CA ASP A 11 -23.51 -6.95 -22.28
C ASP A 11 -23.74 -8.37 -21.76
N GLU A 12 -24.95 -8.91 -21.92
CA GLU A 12 -25.30 -10.27 -21.51
C GLU A 12 -24.59 -11.36 -22.30
N ASN A 13 -24.11 -11.04 -23.51
CA ASN A 13 -23.43 -11.97 -24.41
C ASN A 13 -21.92 -12.01 -24.23
N VAL A 14 -21.38 -11.27 -23.24
CA VAL A 14 -19.95 -11.21 -23.02
C VAL A 14 -19.36 -12.57 -22.64
N ASN A 15 -18.28 -12.91 -23.32
CA ASN A 15 -17.50 -14.08 -23.03
C ASN A 15 -16.84 -13.98 -21.63
N ASN A 16 -17.12 -14.94 -20.77
CA ASN A 16 -16.56 -15.05 -19.42
C ASN A 16 -15.02 -14.90 -19.36
N LYS A 17 -14.33 -15.42 -20.38
CA LYS A 17 -12.87 -15.29 -20.49
C LYS A 17 -12.44 -13.84 -20.51
N LYS A 18 -13.15 -12.96 -21.21
CA LYS A 18 -12.81 -11.55 -21.36
C LYS A 18 -12.91 -10.82 -20.02
N THR A 19 -13.98 -11.04 -19.27
CA THR A 19 -14.19 -10.40 -17.97
C THR A 19 -13.13 -10.80 -16.94
N ILE A 20 -12.87 -12.11 -16.85
CA ILE A 20 -11.85 -12.63 -15.92
C ILE A 20 -10.45 -12.18 -16.33
N TYR A 21 -10.16 -12.15 -17.65
CA TYR A 21 -8.90 -11.67 -18.16
C TYR A 21 -8.66 -10.20 -17.80
N GLN A 22 -9.67 -9.35 -17.90
CA GLN A 22 -9.58 -7.93 -17.51
C GLN A 22 -9.25 -7.77 -16.03
N VAL A 23 -9.95 -8.50 -15.14
CA VAL A 23 -9.65 -8.50 -13.69
C VAL A 23 -8.26 -9.04 -13.43
N PHE A 24 -7.90 -10.16 -14.05
CA PHE A 24 -6.55 -10.74 -13.91
C PHE A 24 -5.46 -9.77 -14.36
N ARG A 25 -5.63 -9.13 -15.52
CA ARG A 25 -4.67 -8.17 -16.06
C ARG A 25 -4.54 -6.93 -15.16
N GLY A 26 -5.66 -6.42 -14.66
CA GLY A 26 -5.64 -5.33 -13.67
C GLY A 26 -4.92 -5.73 -12.39
N MET A 27 -5.12 -6.95 -11.90
CA MET A 27 -4.40 -7.48 -10.74
C MET A 27 -2.90 -7.62 -11.02
N GLN A 28 -2.48 -8.05 -12.21
CA GLN A 28 -1.06 -8.09 -12.57
C GLN A 28 -0.40 -6.71 -12.46
N LEU A 29 -1.09 -5.68 -12.92
CA LEU A 29 -0.62 -4.30 -12.81
C LEU A 29 -0.55 -3.83 -11.36
N LEU A 30 -1.43 -4.29 -10.49
CA LEU A 30 -1.51 -3.89 -9.07
C LEU A 30 -0.73 -4.80 -8.10
N GLN A 31 0.10 -5.75 -8.56
CA GLN A 31 0.81 -6.68 -7.68
C GLN A 31 1.72 -6.02 -6.62
N HIS A 32 2.21 -4.80 -6.89
CA HIS A 32 2.99 -4.03 -5.91
C HIS A 32 2.19 -3.71 -4.64
N ARG A 33 0.85 -3.75 -4.69
CA ARG A 33 -0.03 -3.52 -3.54
C ARG A 33 -0.21 -4.76 -2.66
N GLY A 34 0.07 -5.96 -3.16
CA GLY A 34 -0.02 -7.20 -2.36
C GLY A 34 0.43 -8.44 -3.12
N LYS A 35 1.32 -9.21 -2.50
CA LYS A 35 1.88 -10.45 -3.08
C LYS A 35 1.63 -11.70 -2.21
N ALA A 36 1.03 -11.56 -1.02
CA ALA A 36 0.87 -12.70 -0.13
C ALA A 36 -0.30 -13.62 -0.54
N VAL A 37 -1.38 -13.02 -1.02
CA VAL A 37 -2.59 -13.74 -1.46
C VAL A 37 -3.22 -13.00 -2.61
N TRP A 38 -3.68 -13.73 -3.59
CA TRP A 38 -4.54 -13.23 -4.67
C TRP A 38 -5.84 -14.03 -4.72
N LYS A 39 -6.93 -13.36 -5.13
CA LYS A 39 -8.25 -13.96 -5.24
C LYS A 39 -9.01 -13.32 -6.39
N ILE A 40 -9.69 -14.15 -7.20
CA ILE A 40 -10.65 -13.73 -8.22
C ILE A 40 -11.97 -14.45 -7.90
N SER A 41 -13.07 -13.71 -7.80
CA SER A 41 -14.36 -14.25 -7.42
C SER A 41 -15.52 -13.62 -8.18
N SER A 42 -16.57 -14.44 -8.46
CA SER A 42 -17.81 -14.01 -9.07
C SER A 42 -18.94 -14.98 -8.73
N GLY A 43 -19.96 -14.51 -8.05
CA GLY A 43 -21.06 -15.37 -7.60
C GLY A 43 -20.57 -16.54 -6.75
N LYS A 44 -20.77 -17.78 -7.24
CA LYS A 44 -20.28 -19.02 -6.59
C LYS A 44 -18.87 -19.41 -7.02
N PHE A 45 -18.34 -18.73 -8.02
CA PHE A 45 -17.01 -18.99 -8.57
C PHE A 45 -15.94 -18.30 -7.71
N GLU A 46 -14.88 -19.05 -7.44
CA GLU A 46 -13.71 -18.52 -6.76
C GLU A 46 -12.43 -19.24 -7.18
N VAL A 47 -11.41 -18.46 -7.47
CA VAL A 47 -10.04 -18.95 -7.63
C VAL A 47 -9.12 -18.07 -6.80
N SER A 48 -8.25 -18.69 -6.01
CA SER A 48 -7.31 -18.00 -5.15
C SER A 48 -5.97 -18.73 -5.06
N GLY A 49 -4.95 -18.05 -4.60
CA GLY A 49 -3.63 -18.61 -4.37
C GLY A 49 -2.75 -17.75 -3.49
N TYR A 50 -1.59 -18.29 -3.16
CA TYR A 50 -0.57 -17.64 -2.34
C TYR A 50 0.63 -17.25 -3.19
N GLY A 51 1.32 -16.19 -2.79
CA GLY A 51 2.47 -15.65 -3.53
C GLY A 51 2.06 -14.76 -4.71
N SER A 52 2.98 -14.62 -5.65
CA SER A 52 2.76 -13.83 -6.87
C SER A 52 1.65 -14.42 -7.74
N LEU A 53 0.96 -13.57 -8.47
CA LEU A 53 -0.08 -13.99 -9.40
C LEU A 53 0.56 -14.85 -10.51
N PRO A 54 0.09 -16.09 -10.74
CA PRO A 54 0.65 -16.96 -11.79
C PRO A 54 0.32 -16.43 -13.19
N THR A 55 0.76 -17.13 -14.24
CA THR A 55 0.38 -16.78 -15.62
C THR A 55 -1.12 -16.99 -15.85
N PHE A 56 -1.70 -16.26 -16.79
CA PHE A 56 -3.12 -16.40 -17.10
C PHE A 56 -3.50 -17.83 -17.52
N ASP A 57 -2.66 -18.49 -18.30
CA ASP A 57 -2.93 -19.86 -18.76
C ASP A 57 -3.05 -20.84 -17.60
N THR A 58 -2.23 -20.71 -16.56
CA THR A 58 -2.30 -21.54 -15.35
C THR A 58 -3.62 -21.34 -14.60
N ILE A 59 -4.13 -20.11 -14.57
CA ILE A 59 -5.42 -19.80 -13.93
C ILE A 59 -6.58 -20.20 -14.84
N HIS A 60 -6.44 -19.97 -16.13
CA HIS A 60 -7.48 -20.20 -17.12
C HIS A 60 -8.02 -21.63 -17.12
N GLU A 61 -7.16 -22.65 -17.03
CA GLU A 61 -7.61 -24.04 -16.93
C GLU A 61 -8.48 -24.30 -15.70
N LYS A 62 -8.13 -23.71 -14.55
CA LYS A 62 -8.91 -23.81 -13.30
C LYS A 62 -10.26 -23.09 -13.43
N ILE A 63 -10.27 -21.98 -14.17
CA ILE A 63 -11.45 -21.14 -14.41
C ILE A 63 -12.42 -21.86 -15.33
N VAL A 64 -11.95 -22.34 -16.49
CA VAL A 64 -12.81 -22.97 -17.51
C VAL A 64 -13.51 -24.22 -16.98
N LYS A 65 -12.84 -25.01 -16.14
CA LYS A 65 -13.43 -26.21 -15.50
C LYS A 65 -14.60 -25.91 -14.56
N GLN A 66 -14.74 -24.67 -14.08
CA GLN A 66 -15.76 -24.27 -13.11
C GLN A 66 -16.88 -23.40 -13.72
N LEU A 67 -16.74 -22.98 -14.98
CA LEU A 67 -17.61 -21.98 -15.60
C LEU A 67 -18.67 -22.63 -16.48
N ASN A 68 -19.89 -22.78 -15.92
CA ASN A 68 -21.04 -23.18 -16.68
C ASN A 68 -22.01 -22.04 -17.07
N ASN A 69 -21.82 -20.82 -16.52
CA ASN A 69 -22.74 -19.68 -16.73
C ASN A 69 -21.97 -18.36 -16.99
N PRO A 70 -22.54 -17.40 -17.73
CA PRO A 70 -21.97 -16.07 -17.95
C PRO A 70 -21.71 -15.34 -16.64
N MET A 71 -20.50 -14.76 -16.52
CA MET A 71 -20.07 -13.98 -15.35
C MET A 71 -19.93 -12.51 -15.74
N GLN A 72 -20.96 -11.74 -15.44
CA GLN A 72 -20.99 -10.32 -15.75
C GLN A 72 -20.28 -9.46 -14.69
N THR A 73 -20.12 -10.00 -13.47
CA THR A 73 -19.50 -9.26 -12.36
C THR A 73 -18.38 -10.09 -11.72
N THR A 74 -17.20 -9.54 -11.64
CA THR A 74 -16.01 -10.20 -11.09
C THR A 74 -15.22 -9.24 -10.21
N VAL A 75 -14.76 -9.74 -9.06
CA VAL A 75 -13.91 -8.99 -8.11
C VAL A 75 -12.58 -9.69 -7.96
N GLY A 76 -11.49 -8.95 -8.15
CA GLY A 76 -10.13 -9.33 -7.91
C GLY A 76 -9.58 -8.63 -6.68
N HIS A 77 -8.87 -9.36 -5.84
CA HIS A 77 -8.22 -8.86 -4.63
C HIS A 77 -6.80 -9.35 -4.51
N LEU A 78 -5.89 -8.42 -4.24
CA LEU A 78 -4.51 -8.68 -3.86
C LEU A 78 -4.34 -8.30 -2.39
N SER A 79 -3.69 -9.15 -1.59
CA SER A 79 -3.48 -8.88 -0.17
C SER A 79 -2.02 -9.09 0.23
N LYS A 80 -1.57 -8.27 1.18
CA LYS A 80 -0.26 -8.44 1.84
C LYS A 80 -0.28 -9.50 2.93
N LYS A 81 -1.43 -10.06 3.27
CA LYS A 81 -1.61 -10.99 4.39
C LYS A 81 -2.44 -12.20 3.99
N LYS A 82 -2.02 -13.36 4.51
CA LYS A 82 -2.81 -14.59 4.44
C LYS A 82 -4.05 -14.50 5.35
N PRO A 83 -5.24 -14.92 4.89
CA PRO A 83 -6.43 -14.96 5.74
C PRO A 83 -6.25 -15.94 6.89
N LYS A 84 -6.82 -15.64 8.05
CA LYS A 84 -6.73 -16.50 9.24
C LYS A 84 -7.64 -17.72 9.19
N SER A 85 -8.68 -17.73 8.37
CA SER A 85 -9.62 -18.84 8.26
C SER A 85 -10.06 -19.12 6.81
N LYS A 86 -10.32 -20.40 6.50
CA LYS A 86 -10.87 -20.84 5.20
C LYS A 86 -12.30 -20.31 4.92
N ARG A 87 -13.04 -19.89 5.95
CA ARG A 87 -14.38 -19.28 5.76
C ARG A 87 -14.33 -17.90 5.11
N MET A 88 -13.26 -17.13 5.40
CA MET A 88 -13.05 -15.82 4.77
C MET A 88 -12.80 -15.93 3.26
N GLU A 89 -12.37 -17.09 2.78
CA GLU A 89 -12.14 -17.34 1.35
C GLU A 89 -13.45 -17.34 0.55
N ARG A 90 -14.61 -17.63 1.16
CA ARG A 90 -15.90 -17.76 0.48
C ARG A 90 -16.68 -16.45 0.27
N ILE A 91 -16.21 -15.33 0.79
CA ILE A 91 -16.87 -14.04 0.62
C ILE A 91 -16.25 -13.33 -0.59
N ASN A 92 -17.07 -12.98 -1.59
CA ASN A 92 -16.64 -12.31 -2.82
C ASN A 92 -16.40 -10.82 -2.60
N PHE A 93 -15.35 -10.47 -1.88
CA PHE A 93 -15.01 -9.10 -1.54
C PHE A 93 -13.53 -8.77 -1.80
N ALA A 94 -13.24 -7.47 -1.88
CA ALA A 94 -11.90 -6.91 -1.86
C ALA A 94 -11.82 -5.77 -0.85
N LEU A 95 -10.71 -5.67 -0.16
CA LEU A 95 -10.45 -4.68 0.89
C LEU A 95 -9.10 -4.01 0.67
N ASP A 96 -9.09 -2.67 0.68
CA ASP A 96 -7.86 -1.90 0.74
C ASP A 96 -7.94 -0.92 1.91
N GLY A 97 -7.30 -1.26 3.01
CA GLY A 97 -7.38 -0.55 4.28
C GLY A 97 -7.37 -1.48 5.47
N PHE A 98 -7.91 -1.03 6.59
CA PHE A 98 -8.01 -1.80 7.81
C PHE A 98 -9.28 -1.46 8.61
N PHE A 99 -9.74 -2.40 9.42
CA PHE A 99 -10.87 -2.19 10.31
C PHE A 99 -10.42 -1.61 11.65
N ILE A 100 -11.30 -0.79 12.22
CA ILE A 100 -11.17 -0.16 13.54
C ILE A 100 -12.36 -0.53 14.41
N ASP A 101 -12.22 -0.34 15.74
CA ASP A 101 -13.29 -0.54 16.73
C ASP A 101 -13.98 -1.91 16.64
N LEU A 102 -13.20 -2.96 16.33
CA LEU A 102 -13.70 -4.32 16.17
C LEU A 102 -14.38 -4.87 17.44
N ASP A 103 -13.97 -4.41 18.61
CA ASP A 103 -14.55 -4.82 19.89
C ASP A 103 -16.04 -4.40 19.99
N LYS A 104 -16.40 -3.28 19.36
CA LYS A 104 -17.79 -2.79 19.32
C LYS A 104 -18.70 -3.63 18.39
N LEU A 105 -18.11 -4.41 17.48
CA LEU A 105 -18.89 -5.29 16.61
C LEU A 105 -19.64 -6.37 17.39
N THR A 106 -19.02 -6.92 18.46
CA THR A 106 -19.57 -8.02 19.25
C THR A 106 -20.88 -7.66 19.97
N THR A 107 -21.14 -6.35 20.14
CA THR A 107 -22.35 -5.81 20.79
C THR A 107 -23.39 -5.32 19.77
N HIS A 108 -23.13 -5.39 18.48
CA HIS A 108 -24.06 -4.90 17.45
C HIS A 108 -25.36 -5.72 17.42
N PRO A 109 -26.56 -5.08 17.41
CA PRO A 109 -27.84 -5.79 17.53
C PRO A 109 -28.12 -6.79 16.41
N LEU A 110 -27.55 -6.62 15.23
CA LEU A 110 -27.72 -7.51 14.10
C LEU A 110 -26.78 -8.74 14.12
N ILE A 111 -25.89 -8.86 15.07
CA ILE A 111 -24.98 -10.02 15.14
C ILE A 111 -25.75 -11.26 15.58
N ARG A 112 -25.72 -12.30 14.75
CA ARG A 112 -26.30 -13.62 15.03
C ARG A 112 -25.30 -14.58 15.69
N ASN A 113 -24.00 -14.47 15.34
CA ASN A 113 -22.96 -15.35 15.85
C ASN A 113 -21.74 -14.52 16.32
N ARG A 114 -21.63 -14.34 17.64
CA ARG A 114 -20.56 -13.56 18.28
C ARG A 114 -19.18 -14.20 18.13
N ASN A 115 -19.11 -15.49 17.82
CA ASN A 115 -17.84 -16.23 17.65
C ASN A 115 -17.34 -16.24 16.20
N SER A 116 -18.03 -15.60 15.26
CA SER A 116 -17.55 -15.47 13.88
C SER A 116 -16.42 -14.43 13.78
N GLU A 117 -15.56 -14.59 12.78
CA GLU A 117 -14.47 -13.65 12.52
C GLU A 117 -15.01 -12.22 12.27
N PRO A 118 -14.32 -11.17 12.71
CA PRO A 118 -14.81 -9.79 12.60
C PRO A 118 -15.21 -9.39 11.16
N LEU A 119 -14.49 -9.87 10.16
CA LEU A 119 -14.80 -9.58 8.76
C LEU A 119 -16.10 -10.25 8.31
N GLU A 120 -16.39 -11.47 8.77
CA GLU A 120 -17.67 -12.15 8.50
C GLU A 120 -18.84 -11.38 9.13
N GLN A 121 -18.64 -10.84 10.34
CA GLN A 121 -19.61 -10.02 11.04
C GLN A 121 -19.89 -8.72 10.27
N ILE A 122 -18.83 -8.02 9.83
CA ILE A 122 -18.97 -6.79 9.03
C ILE A 122 -19.75 -7.07 7.74
N HIS A 123 -19.37 -8.14 7.03
CA HIS A 123 -20.06 -8.54 5.81
C HIS A 123 -21.53 -8.84 6.05
N TYR A 124 -21.86 -9.59 7.10
CA TYR A 124 -23.24 -9.94 7.45
C TYR A 124 -24.06 -8.70 7.78
N ILE A 125 -23.55 -7.81 8.66
CA ILE A 125 -24.25 -6.59 9.06
C ILE A 125 -24.47 -5.67 7.85
N PHE A 126 -23.41 -5.45 7.04
CA PHE A 126 -23.51 -4.65 5.83
C PHE A 126 -24.61 -5.16 4.87
N LYS A 127 -24.61 -6.46 4.63
CA LYS A 127 -25.60 -7.11 3.76
C LYS A 127 -27.03 -7.01 4.32
N GLU A 128 -27.18 -7.17 5.63
CA GLU A 128 -28.49 -7.07 6.31
C GLU A 128 -29.04 -5.64 6.18
N LEU A 129 -28.24 -4.63 6.48
CA LEU A 129 -28.62 -3.22 6.35
C LEU A 129 -28.97 -2.86 4.89
N LEU A 130 -28.13 -3.27 3.96
CA LEU A 130 -28.28 -2.91 2.54
C LEU A 130 -29.47 -3.59 1.86
N LEU A 131 -29.63 -4.91 2.04
CA LEU A 131 -30.58 -5.71 1.27
C LEU A 131 -31.86 -6.02 2.02
N ALA A 132 -31.80 -6.38 3.29
CA ALA A 132 -32.99 -6.75 4.06
C ALA A 132 -33.70 -5.51 4.60
N GLN A 133 -32.97 -4.55 5.15
CA GLN A 133 -33.55 -3.28 5.62
C GLN A 133 -33.71 -2.24 4.51
N LYS A 134 -33.06 -2.44 3.35
CA LYS A 134 -33.07 -1.51 2.20
C LYS A 134 -32.63 -0.09 2.57
N ASP A 135 -31.63 0.01 3.47
CA ASP A 135 -31.10 1.28 3.96
C ASP A 135 -29.61 1.43 3.57
N PRO A 136 -29.31 1.91 2.36
CA PRO A 136 -27.95 2.09 1.90
C PRO A 136 -27.18 3.14 2.72
N TYR A 137 -27.87 4.13 3.31
CA TYR A 137 -27.22 5.13 4.16
C TYR A 137 -26.66 4.50 5.43
N LYS A 138 -27.48 3.72 6.16
CA LYS A 138 -27.01 2.99 7.35
C LYS A 138 -25.94 1.95 7.03
N ALA A 139 -26.02 1.30 5.88
CA ALA A 139 -24.98 0.36 5.43
C ALA A 139 -23.64 1.06 5.19
N ALA A 140 -23.64 2.22 4.52
CA ALA A 140 -22.47 3.03 4.31
C ALA A 140 -21.92 3.61 5.62
N GLU A 141 -22.77 4.16 6.49
CA GLU A 141 -22.40 4.70 7.81
C GLU A 141 -21.77 3.62 8.69
N PHE A 142 -22.31 2.40 8.67
CA PHE A 142 -21.73 1.27 9.38
C PHE A 142 -20.31 0.95 8.92
N LEU A 143 -20.10 0.86 7.60
CA LEU A 143 -18.74 0.66 7.06
C LEU A 143 -17.82 1.82 7.42
N ASP A 144 -18.29 3.05 7.34
CA ASP A 144 -17.48 4.25 7.61
C ASP A 144 -16.97 4.31 9.06
N ARG A 145 -17.80 3.87 10.00
CA ARG A 145 -17.42 3.78 11.43
C ARG A 145 -16.34 2.75 11.70
N HIS A 146 -16.36 1.62 10.97
CA HIS A 146 -15.50 0.47 11.25
C HIS A 146 -14.34 0.29 10.26
N LEU A 147 -14.27 1.08 9.19
CA LEU A 147 -13.28 0.95 8.13
C LEU A 147 -12.48 2.24 7.93
N ARG A 148 -11.17 2.10 7.73
CA ARG A 148 -10.31 3.10 7.12
C ARG A 148 -9.79 2.55 5.80
N GLY A 149 -10.44 2.94 4.70
CA GLY A 149 -10.11 2.46 3.35
C GLY A 149 -11.32 2.17 2.48
N ASN A 150 -11.18 1.21 1.58
CA ASN A 150 -12.14 0.88 0.54
C ASN A 150 -12.67 -0.55 0.71
N TYR A 151 -13.94 -0.75 0.41
CA TYR A 151 -14.60 -2.04 0.44
C TYR A 151 -15.39 -2.27 -0.85
N VAL A 152 -15.11 -3.37 -1.53
CA VAL A 152 -15.80 -3.78 -2.76
C VAL A 152 -16.29 -5.20 -2.59
N ILE A 153 -17.57 -5.43 -2.90
CA ILE A 153 -18.20 -6.73 -2.70
C ILE A 153 -19.16 -7.07 -3.83
N ASN A 154 -19.17 -8.33 -4.23
CA ASN A 154 -20.14 -8.88 -5.17
C ASN A 154 -21.26 -9.61 -4.42
N ILE A 155 -22.49 -9.11 -4.53
CA ILE A 155 -23.69 -9.71 -3.95
C ILE A 155 -24.76 -9.83 -5.05
N ASN A 156 -25.31 -11.02 -5.26
CA ASN A 156 -26.42 -11.26 -6.21
C ASN A 156 -26.15 -10.74 -7.62
N LYS A 157 -24.93 -10.92 -8.15
CA LYS A 157 -24.48 -10.43 -9.46
C LYS A 157 -24.39 -8.89 -9.58
N GLU A 158 -24.40 -8.18 -8.47
CA GLU A 158 -24.14 -6.73 -8.42
C GLU A 158 -22.88 -6.46 -7.61
N ILE A 159 -22.12 -5.44 -8.00
CA ILE A 159 -20.92 -4.99 -7.27
C ILE A 159 -21.29 -3.76 -6.48
N TYR A 160 -21.06 -3.80 -5.19
CA TYR A 160 -21.18 -2.65 -4.29
C TYR A 160 -19.78 -2.15 -3.94
N VAL A 161 -19.57 -0.85 -4.11
CA VAL A 161 -18.29 -0.16 -3.98
C VAL A 161 -18.43 0.92 -2.93
N PHE A 162 -17.69 0.83 -1.86
CA PHE A 162 -17.66 1.86 -0.82
C PHE A 162 -16.25 2.43 -0.65
N ARG A 163 -16.15 3.76 -0.68
CA ARG A 163 -14.97 4.51 -0.28
C ARG A 163 -15.25 5.26 1.01
N ASN A 164 -14.43 5.03 2.04
CA ASN A 164 -14.57 5.68 3.34
C ASN A 164 -14.61 7.21 3.24
N SER A 165 -15.43 7.86 4.07
CA SER A 165 -15.70 9.31 4.04
C SER A 165 -14.46 10.18 4.26
N THR A 166 -13.43 9.66 4.93
CA THR A 166 -12.17 10.39 5.11
C THR A 166 -11.27 10.39 3.87
N GLY A 167 -11.58 9.59 2.83
CA GLY A 167 -10.73 9.44 1.65
C GLY A 167 -9.36 8.80 1.95
N PHE A 168 -9.32 7.89 2.94
CA PHE A 168 -8.08 7.29 3.47
C PHE A 168 -7.22 6.62 2.40
N LYS A 169 -7.86 5.90 1.47
CA LYS A 169 -7.22 5.22 0.33
C LYS A 169 -7.80 5.72 -1.00
N PRO A 170 -7.00 5.71 -2.10
CA PRO A 170 -7.53 5.97 -3.43
C PRO A 170 -8.44 4.84 -3.89
N LEU A 171 -9.48 5.19 -4.66
CA LEU A 171 -10.33 4.24 -5.38
C LEU A 171 -10.91 4.95 -6.60
N PHE A 172 -10.86 4.28 -7.74
CA PHE A 172 -11.26 4.83 -9.02
C PHE A 172 -12.33 3.98 -9.67
N LEU A 173 -13.18 4.62 -10.45
CA LEU A 173 -14.23 3.99 -11.24
C LEU A 173 -14.25 4.62 -12.64
N GLY A 174 -14.34 3.79 -13.65
CA GLY A 174 -14.48 4.23 -15.04
C GLY A 174 -15.31 3.26 -15.86
N LYS A 175 -15.72 3.73 -17.03
CA LYS A 175 -16.40 2.98 -18.06
C LYS A 175 -15.50 2.92 -19.30
N ASP A 176 -15.48 1.80 -19.98
CA ASP A 176 -14.69 1.70 -21.23
C ASP A 176 -15.30 2.56 -22.33
N GLU A 177 -14.49 2.93 -23.32
CA GLU A 177 -14.87 3.83 -24.42
C GLU A 177 -16.07 3.31 -25.23
N ASN A 178 -16.22 1.99 -25.32
CA ASN A 178 -17.34 1.34 -26.00
C ASN A 178 -18.56 1.11 -25.08
N GLU A 179 -18.47 1.58 -23.84
CA GLU A 179 -19.53 1.46 -22.83
C GLU A 179 -19.96 0.02 -22.47
N LEU A 180 -19.08 -0.96 -22.70
CA LEU A 180 -19.38 -2.39 -22.50
C LEU A 180 -19.23 -2.84 -21.04
N PHE A 181 -18.38 -2.15 -20.27
CA PHE A 181 -18.15 -2.51 -18.87
C PHE A 181 -17.74 -1.33 -18.00
N PHE A 182 -17.98 -1.47 -16.69
CA PHE A 182 -17.38 -0.64 -15.66
C PHE A 182 -16.18 -1.34 -15.02
N MET A 183 -15.14 -0.57 -14.70
CA MET A 183 -13.99 -1.04 -13.94
C MET A 183 -13.80 -0.20 -12.69
N VAL A 184 -13.64 -0.87 -11.55
CA VAL A 184 -13.16 -0.28 -10.28
C VAL A 184 -11.73 -0.70 -10.05
N ALA A 185 -10.86 0.24 -9.68
CA ALA A 185 -9.44 -0.04 -9.43
C ALA A 185 -8.88 0.82 -8.28
N SER A 186 -7.90 0.27 -7.56
CA SER A 186 -7.19 1.03 -6.51
C SER A 186 -6.34 2.16 -7.06
N GLU A 187 -5.97 2.12 -8.34
CA GLU A 187 -5.10 3.12 -8.97
C GLU A 187 -5.53 3.41 -10.41
N ASN A 188 -5.32 4.67 -10.84
CA ASN A 188 -5.78 5.11 -12.16
C ASN A 188 -4.78 4.88 -13.31
N TYR A 189 -3.51 4.57 -13.04
CA TYR A 189 -2.56 4.32 -14.13
C TYR A 189 -2.94 3.12 -15.02
N LEU A 190 -3.92 2.31 -14.59
CA LEU A 190 -4.50 1.24 -15.40
C LEU A 190 -5.20 1.76 -16.67
N GLU A 191 -5.58 3.03 -16.73
CA GLU A 191 -6.23 3.68 -17.88
C GLU A 191 -5.52 3.38 -19.20
N SER A 192 -4.20 3.53 -19.20
CA SER A 192 -3.38 3.32 -20.41
C SER A 192 -3.39 1.87 -20.93
N PHE A 193 -3.82 0.90 -20.12
CA PHE A 193 -3.87 -0.52 -20.50
C PHE A 193 -5.26 -1.00 -20.90
N PHE A 194 -6.30 -0.28 -20.49
CA PHE A 194 -7.68 -0.70 -20.67
C PHE A 194 -8.51 0.24 -21.56
N HIS A 195 -7.91 1.31 -22.07
CA HIS A 195 -8.58 2.32 -22.90
C HIS A 195 -9.89 2.83 -22.25
N LEU A 196 -9.75 3.29 -21.01
CA LEU A 196 -10.85 3.85 -20.23
C LEU A 196 -10.35 5.00 -19.36
N GLU A 197 -11.24 5.90 -18.99
CA GLU A 197 -10.97 6.99 -18.05
C GLU A 197 -11.40 6.57 -16.64
N LEU A 198 -10.46 6.51 -15.69
CA LEU A 198 -10.73 6.20 -14.29
C LEU A 198 -10.83 7.48 -13.45
N LYS A 199 -12.04 7.82 -13.03
CA LYS A 199 -12.30 8.94 -12.14
C LYS A 199 -12.24 8.51 -10.69
N GLU A 200 -11.62 9.35 -9.87
CA GLU A 200 -11.55 9.10 -8.43
C GLU A 200 -12.96 9.15 -7.81
N ILE A 201 -13.36 8.07 -7.13
CA ILE A 201 -14.64 8.01 -6.41
C ILE A 201 -14.61 9.00 -5.26
N ASN A 202 -15.66 9.80 -5.07
CA ASN A 202 -15.74 10.73 -3.96
C ASN A 202 -15.74 9.97 -2.61
N PRO A 203 -14.97 10.45 -1.61
CA PRO A 203 -15.03 9.90 -0.25
C PRO A 203 -16.47 9.91 0.29
N GLY A 204 -16.90 8.82 0.94
CA GLY A 204 -18.22 8.64 1.49
C GLY A 204 -19.25 8.04 0.52
N GLN A 205 -18.90 7.78 -0.74
CA GLN A 205 -19.83 7.19 -1.69
C GLN A 205 -19.97 5.69 -1.51
N LEU A 206 -21.23 5.23 -1.52
CA LEU A 206 -21.61 3.83 -1.77
C LEU A 206 -22.27 3.74 -3.15
N ILE A 207 -21.63 3.02 -4.06
CA ILE A 207 -22.03 2.86 -5.46
C ILE A 207 -22.44 1.41 -5.70
N ARG A 208 -23.52 1.23 -6.50
CA ARG A 208 -23.90 -0.06 -7.07
C ARG A 208 -23.54 -0.10 -8.55
N LEU A 209 -22.92 -1.18 -8.98
CA LEU A 209 -22.73 -1.52 -10.38
C LEU A 209 -23.56 -2.77 -10.69
N SER A 210 -24.48 -2.64 -11.62
CA SER A 210 -25.41 -3.71 -12.03
C SER A 210 -25.30 -3.95 -13.53
N PRO A 211 -25.19 -5.21 -13.98
CA PRO A 211 -25.24 -5.53 -15.41
C PRO A 211 -26.50 -5.01 -16.09
N LYS A 212 -27.61 -5.00 -15.38
CA LYS A 212 -28.92 -4.61 -15.92
C LYS A 212 -29.19 -3.10 -15.83
N TYR A 213 -28.76 -2.46 -14.75
CA TYR A 213 -29.14 -1.08 -14.44
C TYR A 213 -27.96 -0.08 -14.59
N GLY A 214 -26.76 -0.57 -14.86
CA GLY A 214 -25.57 0.28 -14.95
C GLY A 214 -25.04 0.69 -13.59
N MET A 215 -24.71 1.95 -13.42
CA MET A 215 -24.11 2.53 -12.21
C MET A 215 -25.13 3.43 -11.49
N ASP A 216 -25.30 3.19 -10.18
CA ASP A 216 -26.09 4.04 -9.29
C ASP A 216 -25.27 4.46 -8.07
N ILE A 217 -25.30 5.73 -7.72
CA ILE A 217 -24.82 6.21 -6.42
C ILE A 217 -25.98 6.02 -5.43
N LEU A 218 -25.85 5.01 -4.56
CA LEU A 218 -26.91 4.66 -3.60
C LEU A 218 -26.98 5.68 -2.45
N THR A 219 -25.84 6.19 -2.02
CA THR A 219 -25.76 7.22 -0.99
C THR A 219 -24.40 7.90 -1.00
N GLN A 220 -24.36 9.09 -0.41
CA GLN A 220 -23.18 9.90 -0.18
C GLN A 220 -23.18 10.33 1.29
N LEU A 221 -22.19 9.89 2.05
CA LEU A 221 -21.97 10.38 3.42
C LEU A 221 -21.28 11.74 3.38
N ASP A 222 -21.57 12.58 4.37
CA ASP A 222 -20.91 13.86 4.50
C ASP A 222 -19.43 13.71 4.81
N LYS A 223 -18.62 14.57 4.19
CA LYS A 223 -17.18 14.66 4.44
C LYS A 223 -16.91 15.44 5.72
N ASN A 224 -16.85 14.76 6.86
CA ASN A 224 -16.55 15.44 8.13
C ASN A 224 -15.07 15.84 8.24
N ARG A 225 -14.15 15.06 7.67
CA ARG A 225 -12.71 15.31 7.74
C ARG A 225 -11.97 14.46 6.70
N ILE A 226 -11.09 15.11 5.93
CA ILE A 226 -10.12 14.36 5.10
C ILE A 226 -9.01 13.82 6.01
N LEU A 227 -8.68 12.53 5.83
CA LEU A 227 -7.61 11.87 6.58
C LEU A 227 -6.97 10.79 5.71
N MET A 228 -6.00 11.18 4.90
CA MET A 228 -5.33 10.32 3.93
C MET A 228 -4.22 9.49 4.57
N ASP A 229 -3.96 8.31 4.02
CA ASP A 229 -2.80 7.51 4.34
C ASP A 229 -1.54 8.08 3.67
N PRO A 230 -0.57 8.64 4.41
CA PRO A 230 0.64 9.19 3.81
C PRO A 230 1.50 8.11 3.13
N PHE A 231 1.36 6.85 3.51
CA PHE A 231 2.09 5.74 2.91
C PHE A 231 1.73 5.51 1.43
N GLU A 232 0.51 5.87 1.02
CA GLU A 232 0.11 5.86 -0.40
C GLU A 232 1.08 6.68 -1.25
N PHE A 233 1.39 7.89 -0.80
CA PHE A 233 2.26 8.80 -1.54
C PHE A 233 3.72 8.35 -1.54
N ILE A 234 4.19 7.76 -0.44
CA ILE A 234 5.61 7.39 -0.27
C ILE A 234 5.94 6.08 -1.01
N ARG A 235 5.08 5.08 -0.92
CA ARG A 235 5.44 3.73 -1.37
C ARG A 235 4.32 2.97 -2.06
N GLU A 236 3.10 3.01 -1.52
CA GLU A 236 2.05 2.09 -1.92
C GLU A 236 1.61 2.29 -3.37
N SER A 237 1.31 3.53 -3.77
CA SER A 237 0.86 3.82 -5.13
C SER A 237 2.00 3.71 -6.13
N HIS A 238 1.67 3.23 -7.32
CA HIS A 238 2.59 3.22 -8.46
C HIS A 238 3.03 4.64 -8.82
N VAL A 239 4.25 4.79 -9.26
CA VAL A 239 4.84 6.11 -9.56
C VAL A 239 4.09 6.87 -10.66
N SER A 240 3.43 6.15 -11.57
CA SER A 240 2.61 6.73 -12.66
C SER A 240 1.19 7.10 -12.22
N SER A 241 0.79 6.79 -11.01
CA SER A 241 -0.56 7.09 -10.52
C SER A 241 -0.73 8.57 -10.19
N ILE A 242 -1.99 9.02 -10.30
CA ILE A 242 -2.46 10.32 -9.84
C ILE A 242 -3.43 10.06 -8.69
N PHE A 243 -3.21 10.68 -7.55
CA PHE A 243 -4.09 10.60 -6.40
C PHE A 243 -4.39 12.02 -5.90
N ASN A 244 -5.68 12.31 -5.65
CA ASN A 244 -6.13 13.64 -5.25
C ASN A 244 -5.61 14.74 -6.21
N ASN A 245 -5.71 14.49 -7.52
CA ASN A 245 -5.23 15.34 -8.63
C ASN A 245 -3.72 15.66 -8.58
N LYS A 246 -2.91 14.83 -7.92
CA LYS A 246 -1.46 15.03 -7.80
C LYS A 246 -0.69 13.80 -8.28
N SER A 247 0.31 14.02 -9.13
CA SER A 247 1.21 12.97 -9.60
C SER A 247 2.06 12.42 -8.46
N ILE A 248 2.02 11.11 -8.25
CA ILE A 248 2.85 10.41 -7.24
C ILE A 248 4.33 10.64 -7.49
N TYR A 249 4.78 10.63 -8.76
CA TYR A 249 6.16 10.95 -9.12
C TYR A 249 6.56 12.33 -8.61
N SER A 250 5.74 13.36 -8.92
CA SER A 250 6.01 14.75 -8.53
C SER A 250 5.99 14.94 -7.02
N ILE A 251 5.07 14.28 -6.31
CA ILE A 251 5.00 14.30 -4.85
C ILE A 251 6.29 13.74 -4.25
N ARG A 252 6.72 12.54 -4.68
CA ARG A 252 7.96 11.92 -4.17
C ARG A 252 9.18 12.78 -4.41
N LYS A 253 9.31 13.36 -5.62
CA LYS A 253 10.38 14.30 -5.94
C LYS A 253 10.34 15.54 -5.04
N ASN A 254 9.15 16.11 -4.82
CA ASN A 254 8.98 17.29 -3.98
C ASN A 254 9.29 17.02 -2.51
N ILE A 255 8.88 15.88 -1.97
CA ILE A 255 9.24 15.45 -0.60
C ILE A 255 10.76 15.43 -0.42
N GLY A 256 11.49 14.81 -1.37
CA GLY A 256 12.95 14.77 -1.33
C GLY A 256 13.57 16.16 -1.36
N ASN A 257 13.07 17.06 -2.23
CA ASN A 257 13.57 18.44 -2.33
C ASN A 257 13.38 19.24 -1.03
N ILE A 258 12.22 19.11 -0.38
CA ILE A 258 11.93 19.78 0.90
C ILE A 258 12.78 19.17 2.03
N GLN A 259 12.92 17.84 2.06
CA GLN A 259 13.73 17.15 3.05
C GLN A 259 15.21 17.59 2.98
N ALA A 260 15.74 17.82 1.78
CA ALA A 260 17.10 18.33 1.61
C ALA A 260 17.29 19.72 2.23
N GLN A 261 16.31 20.62 2.14
CA GLN A 261 16.36 21.93 2.77
C GLN A 261 16.50 21.79 4.30
N TYR A 262 15.70 20.92 4.90
CA TYR A 262 15.76 20.62 6.33
C TYR A 262 17.11 20.01 6.74
N LEU A 263 17.65 19.11 5.91
CA LEU A 263 18.92 18.42 6.16
C LEU A 263 20.16 19.24 5.83
N SER A 264 20.04 20.40 5.19
CA SER A 264 21.19 21.19 4.76
C SER A 264 22.07 21.67 5.91
N ASN A 265 21.49 21.85 7.11
CA ASN A 265 22.19 22.22 8.32
C ASN A 265 22.67 21.03 9.17
N LYS A 266 22.34 19.80 8.77
CA LYS A 266 22.83 18.60 9.44
C LYS A 266 24.21 18.23 8.90
N ASN A 267 25.02 17.57 9.74
CA ASN A 267 26.36 17.11 9.35
C ASN A 267 26.27 15.87 8.47
N ILE A 268 25.95 16.08 7.18
CA ILE A 268 25.98 15.06 6.14
C ILE A 268 27.25 15.26 5.33
N ASP A 269 28.12 14.26 5.40
CA ASP A 269 29.39 14.19 4.68
C ASP A 269 29.30 13.02 3.70
N ALA A 270 28.89 13.31 2.46
CA ALA A 270 28.72 12.31 1.42
C ALA A 270 29.33 12.77 0.10
N ASP A 271 29.94 11.84 -0.63
CA ASP A 271 30.44 12.06 -1.99
C ASP A 271 29.30 11.81 -2.99
N MET A 272 28.46 10.83 -2.72
CA MET A 272 27.40 10.40 -3.61
C MET A 272 26.08 10.11 -2.90
N ILE A 273 25.02 10.16 -3.70
CA ILE A 273 23.66 9.84 -3.29
C ILE A 273 23.09 8.76 -4.21
N PHE A 274 22.44 7.75 -3.63
CA PHE A 274 21.73 6.74 -4.40
C PHE A 274 20.40 6.33 -3.75
N ALA A 275 19.50 5.85 -4.59
CA ALA A 275 18.19 5.39 -4.19
C ALA A 275 18.18 3.90 -3.88
N GLU A 276 17.46 3.51 -2.85
CA GLU A 276 16.96 2.13 -2.73
C GLU A 276 16.04 1.83 -3.94
N PRO A 277 16.31 0.81 -4.77
CA PRO A 277 15.40 0.46 -5.89
C PRO A 277 14.03 -0.01 -5.38
N ASP A 278 12.90 0.30 -6.07
CA ASP A 278 12.78 1.14 -7.28
C ASP A 278 12.06 2.46 -6.94
N TYR A 279 11.15 2.44 -5.95
CA TYR A 279 10.16 3.49 -5.67
C TYR A 279 10.74 4.76 -5.04
N THR A 280 11.98 4.73 -4.53
CA THR A 280 12.62 5.89 -3.91
C THR A 280 13.41 6.75 -4.90
N ARG A 281 13.57 6.34 -6.17
CA ARG A 281 14.31 7.11 -7.18
C ARG A 281 13.84 8.55 -7.36
N PRO A 282 12.53 8.84 -7.44
CA PRO A 282 12.07 10.25 -7.52
C PRO A 282 12.42 11.06 -6.26
N MET A 283 12.42 10.42 -5.07
CA MET A 283 12.79 11.08 -3.82
C MET A 283 14.28 11.41 -3.80
N ALA A 284 15.15 10.48 -4.20
CA ALA A 284 16.59 10.71 -4.28
C ALA A 284 16.93 11.82 -5.28
N LEU A 285 16.26 11.83 -6.45
CA LEU A 285 16.38 12.93 -7.40
C LEU A 285 15.99 14.28 -6.79
N GLY A 286 14.85 14.33 -6.10
CA GLY A 286 14.41 15.54 -5.41
C GLY A 286 15.37 15.99 -4.33
N LEU A 287 15.86 15.04 -3.52
CA LEU A 287 16.83 15.29 -2.45
C LEU A 287 18.14 15.88 -3.03
N ASN A 288 18.67 15.30 -4.12
CA ASN A 288 19.86 15.81 -4.80
C ASN A 288 19.68 17.23 -5.35
N ILE A 289 18.51 17.51 -5.96
CA ILE A 289 18.15 18.86 -6.43
C ILE A 289 18.11 19.85 -5.25
N GLY A 290 17.46 19.47 -4.16
CA GLY A 290 17.34 20.31 -2.98
C GLY A 290 18.70 20.60 -2.33
N PHE A 291 19.59 19.64 -2.20
CA PHE A 291 20.95 19.86 -1.71
C PHE A 291 21.74 20.79 -2.63
N LYS A 292 21.67 20.57 -3.96
CA LYS A 292 22.33 21.46 -4.93
C LYS A 292 21.86 22.91 -4.79
N ASN A 293 20.58 23.14 -4.59
CA ASN A 293 20.00 24.46 -4.39
C ASN A 293 20.49 25.12 -3.08
N ASN A 294 20.92 24.32 -2.10
CA ASN A 294 21.48 24.77 -0.83
C ASN A 294 23.04 24.69 -0.79
N GLY A 295 23.68 24.66 -1.97
CA GLY A 295 25.14 24.74 -2.09
C GLY A 295 25.89 23.45 -1.85
N LYS A 296 25.23 22.32 -1.55
CA LYS A 296 25.85 21.00 -1.42
C LYS A 296 25.78 20.27 -2.77
N LYS A 297 26.87 19.62 -3.18
CA LYS A 297 26.93 18.87 -4.44
C LYS A 297 27.27 17.42 -4.13
N PHE A 298 26.37 16.51 -4.46
CA PHE A 298 26.60 15.07 -4.41
C PHE A 298 26.47 14.49 -5.82
N GLU A 299 27.27 13.48 -6.13
CA GLU A 299 27.08 12.71 -7.36
C GLU A 299 25.88 11.76 -7.19
N MET A 300 24.91 11.82 -8.11
CA MET A 300 23.80 10.88 -8.11
C MET A 300 24.14 9.64 -8.93
N VAL A 301 24.19 8.49 -8.27
CA VAL A 301 24.65 7.23 -8.86
C VAL A 301 23.67 6.08 -8.61
N GLU A 302 23.78 5.01 -9.40
CA GLU A 302 23.16 3.72 -9.12
C GLU A 302 24.15 2.88 -8.27
N GLY A 303 24.06 2.96 -6.96
CA GLY A 303 24.98 2.23 -6.04
C GLY A 303 24.49 0.83 -5.70
N ILE A 304 23.18 0.55 -5.90
CA ILE A 304 22.53 -0.72 -5.58
C ILE A 304 21.57 -1.10 -6.71
N ILE A 305 21.59 -2.37 -7.09
CA ILE A 305 20.59 -2.96 -8.01
C ILE A 305 19.88 -4.13 -7.34
N LYS A 306 18.60 -4.29 -7.66
CA LYS A 306 17.78 -5.40 -7.19
C LYS A 306 18.04 -6.64 -8.05
N ASP A 307 18.08 -7.82 -7.42
CA ASP A 307 18.07 -9.09 -8.16
C ASP A 307 16.76 -9.22 -8.95
N ARG A 308 16.87 -9.43 -10.27
CA ARG A 308 15.74 -9.58 -11.16
C ARG A 308 15.07 -10.94 -11.06
N TYR A 309 15.78 -11.93 -10.55
CA TYR A 309 15.36 -13.33 -10.52
C TYR A 309 14.84 -13.76 -9.15
N ASP A 310 14.94 -12.89 -8.15
CA ASP A 310 14.41 -13.15 -6.81
C ASP A 310 13.02 -12.51 -6.65
N ASP A 311 11.99 -13.34 -6.68
CA ASP A 311 10.59 -12.95 -6.41
C ASP A 311 10.23 -13.00 -4.92
N SER A 312 11.17 -13.31 -4.03
CA SER A 312 10.90 -13.35 -2.60
C SER A 312 10.50 -11.96 -2.09
N ASP A 313 9.42 -11.91 -1.30
CA ASP A 313 9.05 -10.69 -0.59
C ASP A 313 9.95 -10.58 0.65
N PRO A 314 10.87 -9.59 0.71
CA PRO A 314 11.75 -9.41 1.85
C PRO A 314 11.01 -9.21 3.17
N MET A 315 9.70 -8.93 3.13
CA MET A 315 8.88 -8.65 4.32
C MET A 315 8.25 -9.89 4.96
N ILE A 316 8.19 -11.04 4.28
CA ILE A 316 7.52 -12.24 4.78
C ILE A 316 8.47 -13.15 5.60
N ASP A 317 9.76 -13.19 5.25
CA ASP A 317 10.71 -14.15 5.84
C ASP A 317 11.49 -13.64 7.08
N TYR A 318 11.46 -12.34 7.36
CA TYR A 318 12.30 -11.77 8.41
C TYR A 318 11.76 -11.92 9.84
N SER A 319 10.47 -12.23 10.03
CA SER A 319 9.90 -12.41 11.37
C SER A 319 10.40 -13.66 12.10
N GLU A 320 10.91 -14.66 11.38
CA GLU A 320 11.47 -15.91 11.95
C GLU A 320 13.02 -15.96 11.99
N GLN A 321 13.72 -15.00 11.36
CA GLN A 321 15.17 -15.11 11.09
C GLN A 321 16.07 -14.09 11.79
N VAL A 322 15.55 -13.19 12.63
CA VAL A 322 16.38 -12.18 13.31
C VAL A 322 17.11 -12.74 14.53
N SER A 323 17.91 -13.76 14.34
CA SER A 323 19.14 -13.91 15.12
C SER A 323 20.32 -13.49 14.22
N LYS A 324 21.13 -12.54 14.68
CA LYS A 324 22.25 -11.93 13.93
C LYS A 324 23.16 -12.92 13.17
N ASN A 325 23.13 -14.20 13.49
CA ASN A 325 23.93 -15.26 12.88
C ASN A 325 23.22 -16.02 11.74
N LYS A 326 21.89 -15.92 11.60
CA LYS A 326 21.15 -16.63 10.53
C LYS A 326 21.02 -15.83 9.23
N LEU A 327 21.05 -14.50 9.31
CA LEU A 327 21.04 -13.60 8.12
C LEU A 327 22.21 -13.89 7.17
N LEU A 328 23.35 -14.27 7.73
CA LEU A 328 24.60 -14.53 6.97
C LEU A 328 24.69 -15.95 6.41
N SER A 329 23.87 -16.90 6.89
CA SER A 329 24.00 -18.30 6.53
C SER A 329 23.11 -18.76 5.36
N ASN A 330 22.07 -18.00 4.99
CA ASN A 330 21.10 -18.41 3.96
C ASN A 330 21.37 -17.90 2.55
N GLY A 331 22.44 -17.11 2.32
CA GLY A 331 22.97 -16.78 0.98
C GLY A 331 22.02 -16.06 0.02
N LYS A 332 20.85 -15.59 0.47
CA LYS A 332 19.91 -14.85 -0.37
C LYS A 332 20.21 -13.37 -0.32
N THR A 333 20.94 -12.90 -1.29
CA THR A 333 21.20 -11.47 -1.50
C THR A 333 20.14 -10.91 -2.44
N LEU A 334 19.17 -10.18 -1.90
CA LEU A 334 18.13 -9.50 -2.68
C LEU A 334 18.67 -8.30 -3.49
N LYS A 335 19.90 -7.88 -3.23
CA LYS A 335 20.50 -6.67 -3.80
C LYS A 335 21.98 -6.86 -4.04
N PHE A 336 22.46 -6.29 -5.12
CA PHE A 336 23.88 -6.24 -5.46
C PHE A 336 24.41 -4.83 -5.28
N ILE A 337 25.52 -4.70 -4.57
CA ILE A 337 26.27 -3.45 -4.42
C ILE A 337 27.17 -3.29 -5.64
N ILE A 338 27.15 -2.12 -6.26
CA ILE A 338 28.02 -1.78 -7.38
C ILE A 338 29.34 -1.27 -6.81
N MET A 339 30.26 -2.19 -6.47
CA MET A 339 31.53 -1.88 -5.82
C MET A 339 32.40 -0.84 -6.56
N PRO A 340 32.52 -0.87 -7.91
CA PRO A 340 33.31 0.13 -8.62
C PRO A 340 32.85 1.58 -8.37
N VAL A 341 31.58 1.77 -7.98
CA VAL A 341 31.02 3.09 -7.71
C VAL A 341 31.09 3.43 -6.21
N THR A 342 30.88 2.44 -5.33
CA THR A 342 30.71 2.70 -3.88
C THR A 342 32.01 2.60 -3.08
N HIS A 343 33.06 1.95 -3.61
CA HIS A 343 34.31 1.68 -2.91
C HIS A 343 35.03 2.99 -2.48
N ASN A 344 35.46 3.05 -1.21
CA ASN A 344 36.17 4.19 -0.59
C ASN A 344 35.41 5.53 -0.62
N ASN A 345 34.09 5.52 -0.84
CA ASN A 345 33.26 6.73 -0.83
C ASN A 345 32.42 6.85 0.44
N ASN A 346 32.04 8.08 0.76
CA ASN A 346 30.98 8.40 1.72
C ASN A 346 29.67 8.43 0.98
N ILE A 347 28.67 7.70 1.45
CA ILE A 347 27.42 7.54 0.73
C ILE A 347 26.21 8.06 1.52
N LEU A 348 25.25 8.62 0.80
CA LEU A 348 23.93 8.97 1.28
C LEU A 348 22.89 8.06 0.62
N SER A 349 22.40 7.08 1.37
CA SER A 349 21.41 6.13 0.91
C SER A 349 19.98 6.66 1.18
N VAL A 350 19.15 6.74 0.13
CA VAL A 350 17.75 7.18 0.25
C VAL A 350 16.83 5.98 0.37
N GLN A 351 16.21 5.85 1.53
CA GLN A 351 15.27 4.79 1.88
C GLN A 351 13.84 5.31 1.91
N GLY A 352 12.87 4.49 1.52
CA GLY A 352 11.46 4.88 1.63
C GLY A 352 10.95 4.78 3.06
N THR A 353 11.11 3.61 3.67
CA THR A 353 10.65 3.31 5.05
C THR A 353 11.60 2.32 5.72
N ILE A 354 11.74 2.41 7.02
CA ILE A 354 12.39 1.39 7.84
C ILE A 354 11.33 0.74 8.73
N GLN A 355 11.07 -0.55 8.52
CA GLN A 355 10.09 -1.30 9.30
C GLN A 355 10.78 -2.13 10.38
N THR A 356 11.27 -3.33 10.06
CA THR A 356 12.04 -4.19 10.97
C THR A 356 13.54 -3.90 10.91
N GLY A 357 14.01 -3.23 9.87
CA GLY A 357 15.42 -2.92 9.64
C GLY A 357 16.22 -4.01 8.94
N GLY A 358 15.69 -5.24 8.82
CA GLY A 358 16.45 -6.39 8.31
C GLY A 358 17.14 -6.17 6.96
N THR A 359 16.38 -5.72 5.95
CA THR A 359 16.93 -5.44 4.60
C THR A 359 18.02 -4.36 4.61
N ILE A 360 17.88 -3.36 5.49
CA ILE A 360 18.84 -2.25 5.57
C ILE A 360 20.12 -2.72 6.29
N ILE A 361 19.99 -3.51 7.36
CA ILE A 361 21.14 -4.12 8.05
C ILE A 361 21.98 -4.94 7.07
N GLU A 362 21.32 -5.75 6.23
CA GLU A 362 21.99 -6.51 5.18
C GLU A 362 22.69 -5.60 4.17
N THR A 363 22.00 -4.57 3.69
CA THR A 363 22.55 -3.58 2.75
C THR A 363 23.78 -2.89 3.35
N VAL A 364 23.70 -2.40 4.59
CA VAL A 364 24.81 -1.76 5.31
C VAL A 364 25.99 -2.71 5.46
N PHE A 365 25.73 -3.98 5.81
CA PHE A 365 26.77 -5.00 5.91
C PHE A 365 27.54 -5.17 4.60
N TYR A 366 26.84 -5.29 3.46
CA TYR A 366 27.51 -5.42 2.17
C TYR A 366 28.22 -4.14 1.73
N LEU A 367 27.69 -2.97 2.04
CA LEU A 367 28.37 -1.69 1.79
C LEU A 367 29.66 -1.59 2.60
N ARG A 368 29.67 -2.01 3.87
CA ARG A 368 30.91 -2.08 4.67
C ARG A 368 31.91 -3.07 4.09
N LYS A 369 31.45 -4.24 3.61
CA LYS A 369 32.32 -5.18 2.89
C LYS A 369 32.89 -4.63 1.59
N ALA A 370 32.17 -3.72 0.93
CA ALA A 370 32.62 -2.99 -0.26
C ALA A 370 33.54 -1.81 0.10
N SER A 371 34.01 -1.72 1.34
CA SER A 371 34.89 -0.65 1.84
C SER A 371 34.32 0.76 1.70
N VAL A 372 33.00 0.90 1.90
CA VAL A 372 32.36 2.20 2.02
C VAL A 372 32.80 2.84 3.35
N ASN A 373 33.30 4.08 3.30
CA ASN A 373 33.84 4.75 4.46
C ASN A 373 32.75 5.21 5.43
N ARG A 374 31.73 5.90 4.90
CA ARG A 374 30.62 6.44 5.68
C ARG A 374 29.27 6.11 5.01
N ILE A 375 28.28 5.74 5.83
CA ILE A 375 26.94 5.37 5.39
C ILE A 375 25.93 6.23 6.15
N ASP A 376 25.43 7.27 5.51
CA ASP A 376 24.33 8.09 5.99
C ASP A 376 23.02 7.61 5.32
N ILE A 377 21.94 7.51 6.07
CA ILE A 377 20.64 7.03 5.59
C ILE A 377 19.58 8.12 5.75
N VAL A 378 18.96 8.52 4.65
CA VAL A 378 17.78 9.40 4.64
C VAL A 378 16.55 8.58 4.42
N VAL A 379 15.57 8.69 5.32
CA VAL A 379 14.30 7.98 5.27
C VAL A 379 13.20 8.93 4.84
N SER A 380 12.54 8.63 3.74
CA SER A 380 11.50 9.50 3.17
C SER A 380 10.18 9.48 3.96
N TYR A 381 10.01 8.55 4.89
CA TYR A 381 8.84 8.42 5.74
C TYR A 381 9.16 8.74 7.21
N VAL A 382 8.12 8.85 8.02
CA VAL A 382 8.24 8.96 9.48
C VAL A 382 8.65 7.61 10.11
N PRO A 383 9.13 7.56 11.37
CA PRO A 383 9.40 6.31 12.06
C PRO A 383 8.19 5.37 12.05
N THR A 384 8.40 4.09 11.69
CA THR A 384 7.33 3.10 11.66
C THR A 384 7.22 2.43 13.03
N ILE A 385 6.08 2.63 13.70
CA ILE A 385 5.80 2.12 15.05
C ILE A 385 4.53 1.29 15.14
N ASP A 386 3.69 1.34 14.10
CA ASP A 386 2.43 0.63 13.98
C ASP A 386 2.32 0.00 12.59
N GLY A 387 1.98 -1.29 12.52
CA GLY A 387 1.84 -1.99 11.24
C GLY A 387 0.80 -1.36 10.30
N ARG A 388 -0.18 -0.64 10.84
CA ARG A 388 -1.18 0.09 10.06
C ARG A 388 -0.59 1.21 9.22
N GLN A 389 0.54 1.83 9.66
CA GLN A 389 1.25 2.87 8.89
C GLN A 389 1.74 2.36 7.54
N VAL A 390 2.03 1.09 7.42
CA VAL A 390 2.67 0.48 6.25
C VAL A 390 1.83 -0.67 5.67
N GLY A 391 0.57 -0.74 6.04
CA GLY A 391 -0.35 -1.76 5.54
C GLY A 391 -0.05 -3.18 5.96
N LEU A 392 0.74 -3.33 7.00
CA LEU A 392 1.08 -4.61 7.58
C LEU A 392 0.33 -4.78 8.88
N TYR A 393 -0.25 -5.97 9.07
CA TYR A 393 -0.72 -6.42 10.38
C TYR A 393 0.37 -7.28 11.03
N THR A 394 1.66 -6.89 10.85
CA THR A 394 2.79 -7.53 11.51
C THR A 394 2.68 -7.37 13.02
N GLN A 395 3.31 -8.26 13.74
CA GLN A 395 3.44 -8.11 15.18
C GLN A 395 4.17 -6.79 15.43
N GLN A 396 3.50 -5.85 16.12
CA GLN A 396 4.04 -4.49 16.34
C GLN A 396 5.40 -4.49 17.06
N LYS A 397 5.71 -5.56 17.82
CA LYS A 397 6.99 -5.74 18.50
C LYS A 397 8.20 -5.83 17.56
N ASP A 398 8.00 -6.27 16.31
CA ASP A 398 9.07 -6.46 15.34
C ASP A 398 9.44 -5.17 14.59
N LEU A 399 8.65 -4.09 14.78
CA LEU A 399 8.94 -2.79 14.19
C LEU A 399 10.05 -2.08 15.00
N ILE A 400 11.13 -1.68 14.29
CA ILE A 400 12.31 -1.10 14.94
C ILE A 400 11.97 0.15 15.76
N GLY A 401 11.14 1.05 15.23
CA GLY A 401 10.71 2.27 15.92
C GLY A 401 9.82 2.00 17.14
N ARG A 402 9.09 0.87 17.17
CA ARG A 402 8.17 0.52 18.27
C ARG A 402 8.88 0.34 19.60
N LYS A 403 10.15 -0.11 19.59
CA LYS A 403 10.97 -0.30 20.80
C LYS A 403 11.16 0.98 21.62
N TYR A 404 11.03 2.13 20.97
CA TYR A 404 11.35 3.45 21.51
C TYR A 404 10.12 4.29 21.87
N VAL A 405 8.92 3.82 21.57
CA VAL A 405 7.66 4.50 21.89
C VAL A 405 7.56 4.72 23.41
N GLY A 406 7.33 5.98 23.80
CA GLY A 406 7.26 6.38 25.21
C GLY A 406 8.61 6.47 25.94
N LYS A 407 9.74 6.19 25.27
CA LYS A 407 11.08 6.24 25.86
C LYS A 407 11.93 7.39 25.30
N ILE A 408 11.59 7.87 24.11
CA ILE A 408 12.30 8.95 23.41
C ILE A 408 11.28 9.99 22.99
N SER A 409 11.61 11.26 23.18
CA SER A 409 10.79 12.41 22.82
C SER A 409 11.36 13.21 21.66
N TYR A 410 12.68 13.10 21.37
CA TYR A 410 13.36 13.85 20.33
C TYR A 410 13.74 12.94 19.16
N ILE A 411 13.51 13.42 17.92
CA ILE A 411 13.82 12.66 16.70
C ILE A 411 15.30 12.37 16.55
N ASP A 412 16.17 13.32 16.93
CA ASP A 412 17.61 13.14 16.79
C ASP A 412 18.16 12.02 17.70
N ASP A 413 17.57 11.80 18.87
CA ASP A 413 17.93 10.67 19.74
C ASP A 413 17.42 9.35 19.18
N LEU A 414 16.23 9.34 18.60
CA LEU A 414 15.72 8.17 17.88
C LEU A 414 16.60 7.83 16.69
N ASN A 415 16.98 8.82 15.90
CA ASN A 415 17.86 8.67 14.73
C ASN A 415 19.20 8.01 15.11
N LYS A 416 19.85 8.47 16.19
CA LYS A 416 21.09 7.88 16.72
C LYS A 416 20.91 6.42 17.14
N LYS A 417 19.82 6.09 17.84
CA LYS A 417 19.55 4.71 18.28
C LYS A 417 19.29 3.77 17.10
N ILE A 418 18.50 4.23 16.13
CA ILE A 418 18.24 3.45 14.91
C ILE A 418 19.51 3.27 14.07
N ALA A 419 20.35 4.31 13.91
CA ALA A 419 21.61 4.21 13.21
C ALA A 419 22.52 3.12 13.81
N LEU A 420 22.66 3.09 15.13
CA LEU A 420 23.40 2.05 15.84
C LEU A 420 22.85 0.64 15.59
N GLU A 421 21.53 0.47 15.63
CA GLU A 421 20.92 -0.86 15.35
C GLU A 421 21.15 -1.32 13.92
N LEU A 422 21.18 -0.38 12.96
CA LEU A 422 21.39 -0.68 11.54
C LEU A 422 22.88 -0.84 11.16
N GLY A 423 23.82 -0.40 12.02
CA GLY A 423 25.25 -0.33 11.71
C GLY A 423 25.63 0.81 10.76
N ALA A 424 24.76 1.80 10.59
CA ALA A 424 24.99 3.02 9.81
C ALA A 424 25.63 4.13 10.68
N ASP A 425 26.25 5.12 10.04
CA ASP A 425 26.83 6.27 10.73
C ASP A 425 25.78 7.27 11.16
N SER A 426 24.74 7.47 10.35
CA SER A 426 23.58 8.27 10.71
C SER A 426 22.30 7.81 10.02
N VAL A 427 21.16 8.17 10.63
CA VAL A 427 19.83 8.01 10.06
C VAL A 427 19.08 9.33 10.24
N PHE A 428 18.31 9.73 9.23
CA PHE A 428 17.47 10.93 9.23
C PHE A 428 16.07 10.60 8.77
N TYR A 429 15.13 10.51 9.70
CA TYR A 429 13.71 10.36 9.37
C TYR A 429 13.07 11.67 8.92
N ASN A 430 12.01 11.54 8.15
CA ASN A 430 11.17 12.66 7.77
C ASN A 430 10.18 13.03 8.89
N SER A 431 9.65 14.24 8.86
CA SER A 431 8.61 14.68 9.79
C SER A 431 7.22 14.67 9.13
N PRO A 432 6.12 14.62 9.91
CA PRO A 432 4.76 14.82 9.41
C PRO A 432 4.60 16.12 8.62
N GLU A 433 5.23 17.22 9.08
CA GLU A 433 5.20 18.51 8.43
C GLU A 433 5.82 18.49 7.04
N ILE A 434 7.02 17.91 6.90
CA ILE A 434 7.72 17.80 5.61
C ILE A 434 6.90 16.94 4.63
N LEU A 435 6.30 15.84 5.10
CA LEU A 435 5.42 15.02 4.27
C LEU A 435 4.20 15.81 3.80
N ALA A 436 3.55 16.53 4.71
CA ALA A 436 2.38 17.35 4.38
C ALA A 436 2.72 18.44 3.33
N LYS A 437 3.82 19.16 3.52
CA LYS A 437 4.34 20.14 2.55
C LYS A 437 4.66 19.50 1.20
N GLY A 438 5.32 18.36 1.19
CA GLY A 438 5.71 17.63 -0.02
C GLY A 438 4.52 17.10 -0.80
N ILE A 439 3.49 16.62 -0.12
CA ILE A 439 2.21 16.18 -0.69
C ILE A 439 1.37 17.41 -1.10
N GLY A 440 1.59 18.57 -0.47
CA GLY A 440 0.83 19.81 -0.69
C GLY A 440 -0.55 19.76 -0.04
N VAL A 441 -0.61 19.34 1.22
CA VAL A 441 -1.81 19.27 2.05
C VAL A 441 -1.51 19.81 3.45
N HIS A 442 -2.54 20.05 4.25
CA HIS A 442 -2.33 20.36 5.66
C HIS A 442 -2.02 19.08 6.45
N GLU A 443 -1.14 19.15 7.45
CA GLU A 443 -0.72 17.99 8.24
C GLU A 443 -1.89 17.24 8.90
N SER A 444 -2.93 17.96 9.34
CA SER A 444 -4.14 17.37 9.91
C SER A 444 -4.93 16.48 8.95
N GLN A 445 -4.65 16.55 7.65
CA GLN A 445 -5.26 15.72 6.61
C GLN A 445 -4.50 14.39 6.39
N LEU A 446 -3.38 14.18 7.09
CA LEU A 446 -2.61 12.95 7.05
C LEU A 446 -2.79 12.15 8.33
N TRP A 447 -2.90 10.84 8.18
CA TRP A 447 -3.01 9.93 9.32
C TRP A 447 -1.64 9.48 9.82
N PHE A 448 -1.37 9.70 11.09
CA PHE A 448 -0.22 9.15 11.80
C PHE A 448 -0.65 8.61 13.15
N PRO A 449 0.04 7.59 13.70
CA PRO A 449 -0.08 7.23 15.11
C PRO A 449 0.22 8.42 16.03
N GLU A 450 -0.44 8.46 17.17
CA GLU A 450 -0.37 9.60 18.09
C GLU A 450 1.06 9.94 18.50
N TRP A 451 1.88 8.95 18.87
CA TRP A 451 3.27 9.19 19.26
C TRP A 451 4.11 9.89 18.19
N ILE A 452 3.86 9.62 16.90
CA ILE A 452 4.56 10.30 15.80
C ILE A 452 4.28 11.80 15.80
N ARG A 453 3.08 12.22 16.21
CA ARG A 453 2.68 13.63 16.30
C ARG A 453 3.29 14.35 17.50
N PHE A 454 3.62 13.61 18.56
CA PHE A 454 4.24 14.16 19.79
C PHE A 454 5.77 14.11 19.77
N LEU A 455 6.37 13.42 18.83
CA LEU A 455 7.81 13.39 18.68
C LEU A 455 8.31 14.78 18.26
N ASP A 456 9.32 15.32 18.96
CA ASP A 456 9.93 16.59 18.62
C ASP A 456 10.91 16.40 17.44
N TYR A 457 10.64 17.08 16.34
CA TYR A 457 11.41 17.05 15.10
C TYR A 457 12.33 18.27 14.93
N LYS A 458 12.43 19.16 15.97
CA LYS A 458 13.29 20.35 15.91
C LYS A 458 14.73 20.08 16.18
#